data_1cea0493af4d70cc82d5d692b3de167b
#
_entry.id   1cea0493af4d70cc82d5d692b3de167b
#
_cell.length_a   1.000
_cell.length_b   1.000
_cell.length_c   1.000
_cell.angle_alpha   90.00
_cell.angle_beta   90.00
_cell.angle_gamma   90.00
#
_symmetry.space_group_name_H-M   'P 1'
#
loop_
_entity.id
_entity.type
_entity.pdbx_description
1 polymer ?
#
loop_
_entity_poly.entity_id
_entity_poly.type
_entity_poly.pdbx_seq_one_letter_code
_entity_poly.pdbx_strand_id
1 'polypeptide(L)'
;MDVLLGAAAVAAYGAIAGYLVLNGAPNVDEGFYGLTARAAVSGLVPYHDFGYTQMPLFPYVHGAVSRLVGFGPVEQRMASGLWALLAVAVGTVFLWRRFGRAVGIGFAALLVTTLNWVYFTHLPKTYAFVGAVILVNIVILEARADFRGRMFWTSLLGVVAVGSRLPVAPFYAVVWLGLLSRDFSAANLLRALGWPAVFTLGLLAPFAAAAPRPFLFWALDFPWQSAALKYWRLDLPALFYFAPAVCLAALALGIAILSGRVRLARTRDVVLLGLLVALACNVLPVGAYEEYATPLLPGLALVLCATLGDLGIGARVVGAFYLVLCLVNLCGIPPIDPTYYADTRKASLYVRQFQRGAFPFVGSASVVALEAGRPVDPRMLMGSFCCTEDYPESQANLLRLMTPAGIAAHMEDPRCEVFVLYNRANWNFVWSMPRFQPISASAVSRWKAILSRDFRLEYGDAHYAVYVRRGVYEGK
;
A
#
# COMPACT_ATOMS: atom_id res chain seq x y z
N MET A 1 -16.57 -32.37 6.66
CA MET A 1 -15.44 -32.02 7.56
C MET A 1 -14.47 -31.07 6.86
N ASP A 2 -14.19 -31.22 5.62
CA ASP A 2 -13.16 -30.55 4.86
C ASP A 2 -13.49 -29.11 4.47
N VAL A 3 -14.72 -28.86 4.05
CA VAL A 3 -15.24 -27.51 3.79
C VAL A 3 -15.18 -26.68 5.08
N LEU A 4 -15.47 -27.32 6.22
CA LEU A 4 -15.42 -26.68 7.53
C LEU A 4 -13.98 -26.27 7.93
N LEU A 5 -12.97 -27.10 7.65
CA LEU A 5 -11.57 -26.77 7.97
C LEU A 5 -11.03 -25.62 7.08
N GLY A 6 -11.37 -25.64 5.78
CA GLY A 6 -11.00 -24.53 4.90
C GLY A 6 -11.70 -23.23 5.28
N ALA A 7 -13.00 -23.30 5.58
CA ALA A 7 -13.76 -22.16 6.08
C ALA A 7 -13.21 -21.65 7.43
N ALA A 8 -12.81 -22.56 8.34
CA ALA A 8 -12.20 -22.21 9.62
C ALA A 8 -10.85 -21.48 9.43
N ALA A 9 -10.00 -21.91 8.48
CA ALA A 9 -8.74 -21.23 8.21
C ALA A 9 -8.95 -19.80 7.66
N VAL A 10 -9.90 -19.62 6.75
CA VAL A 10 -10.27 -18.30 6.22
C VAL A 10 -10.93 -17.44 7.31
N ALA A 11 -11.77 -18.03 8.15
CA ALA A 11 -12.40 -17.34 9.29
C ALA A 11 -11.36 -16.93 10.35
N ALA A 12 -10.36 -17.77 10.62
CA ALA A 12 -9.25 -17.42 11.52
C ALA A 12 -8.46 -16.21 10.98
N TYR A 13 -8.20 -16.17 9.67
CA TYR A 13 -7.62 -14.99 9.06
C TYR A 13 -8.51 -13.75 9.27
N GLY A 14 -9.79 -13.87 8.96
CA GLY A 14 -10.76 -12.79 9.14
C GLY A 14 -10.81 -12.28 10.58
N ALA A 15 -10.75 -13.17 11.58
CA ALA A 15 -10.73 -12.80 13.00
C ALA A 15 -9.46 -12.03 13.38
N ILE A 16 -8.28 -12.50 12.95
CA ILE A 16 -7.01 -11.81 13.23
C ILE A 16 -6.95 -10.46 12.50
N ALA A 17 -7.34 -10.44 11.22
CA ALA A 17 -7.41 -9.20 10.46
C ALA A 17 -8.41 -8.21 11.09
N GLY A 18 -9.58 -8.67 11.51
CA GLY A 18 -10.58 -7.86 12.20
C GLY A 18 -10.06 -7.30 13.54
N TYR A 19 -9.32 -8.11 14.31
CA TYR A 19 -8.66 -7.63 15.52
C TYR A 19 -7.65 -6.51 15.22
N LEU A 20 -6.80 -6.67 14.18
CA LEU A 20 -5.82 -5.66 13.79
C LEU A 20 -6.47 -4.42 13.17
N VAL A 21 -7.59 -4.56 12.49
CA VAL A 21 -8.38 -3.41 12.01
C VAL A 21 -8.74 -2.49 13.17
N LEU A 22 -9.11 -3.06 14.33
CA LEU A 22 -9.56 -2.30 15.50
C LEU A 22 -8.41 -1.88 16.43
N ASN A 23 -7.35 -2.68 16.53
CA ASN A 23 -6.32 -2.53 17.57
C ASN A 23 -4.90 -2.38 17.01
N GLY A 24 -4.71 -2.46 15.71
CA GLY A 24 -3.38 -2.29 15.10
C GLY A 24 -2.86 -0.87 15.31
N ALA A 25 -1.53 -0.76 15.55
CA ALA A 25 -0.88 0.52 15.74
C ALA A 25 -1.10 1.46 14.54
N PRO A 26 -1.06 2.78 14.78
CA PRO A 26 -1.24 3.78 13.73
C PRO A 26 -0.13 3.72 12.69
N ASN A 27 -0.51 3.99 11.46
CA ASN A 27 0.45 4.26 10.39
C ASN A 27 0.18 5.66 9.83
N VAL A 28 1.23 6.45 9.71
CA VAL A 28 1.12 7.86 9.27
C VAL A 28 0.51 8.02 7.88
N ASP A 29 0.56 6.98 7.05
CA ASP A 29 0.02 7.02 5.69
C ASP A 29 -1.48 6.73 5.62
N GLU A 30 -2.12 6.21 6.67
CA GLU A 30 -3.53 5.79 6.63
C GLU A 30 -4.46 6.93 6.23
N GLY A 31 -4.27 8.08 6.85
CA GLY A 31 -5.11 9.24 6.59
C GLY A 31 -4.98 9.71 5.15
N PHE A 32 -3.78 9.72 4.58
CA PHE A 32 -3.60 10.19 3.21
C PHE A 32 -4.21 9.23 2.18
N TYR A 33 -4.04 7.91 2.34
CA TYR A 33 -4.69 6.95 1.42
C TYR A 33 -6.22 7.05 1.48
N GLY A 34 -6.79 7.17 2.68
CA GLY A 34 -8.24 7.35 2.84
C GLY A 34 -8.76 8.68 2.30
N LEU A 35 -8.04 9.79 2.53
CA LEU A 35 -8.40 11.10 2.00
C LEU A 35 -8.31 11.14 0.48
N THR A 36 -7.25 10.60 -0.12
CA THR A 36 -7.09 10.55 -1.58
C THR A 36 -8.11 9.63 -2.24
N ALA A 37 -8.48 8.51 -1.60
CA ALA A 37 -9.56 7.64 -2.05
C ALA A 37 -10.91 8.37 -2.05
N ARG A 38 -11.24 9.10 -0.95
CA ARG A 38 -12.43 9.93 -0.87
C ARG A 38 -12.44 11.04 -1.93
N ALA A 39 -11.32 11.73 -2.11
CA ALA A 39 -11.16 12.78 -3.12
C ALA A 39 -11.40 12.25 -4.54
N ALA A 40 -10.76 11.13 -4.90
CA ALA A 40 -10.88 10.53 -6.23
C ALA A 40 -12.33 10.14 -6.58
N VAL A 41 -13.05 9.50 -5.65
CA VAL A 41 -14.46 9.13 -5.91
C VAL A 41 -15.42 10.31 -5.77
N SER A 42 -14.97 11.44 -5.24
CA SER A 42 -15.71 12.71 -5.25
C SER A 42 -15.46 13.55 -6.51
N GLY A 43 -14.66 13.03 -7.45
CA GLY A 43 -14.42 13.66 -8.76
C GLY A 43 -13.10 14.41 -8.88
N LEU A 44 -12.27 14.47 -7.82
CA LEU A 44 -10.92 15.02 -7.92
C LEU A 44 -9.95 14.03 -8.57
N VAL A 45 -9.07 14.54 -9.41
CA VAL A 45 -8.17 13.74 -10.24
C VAL A 45 -6.74 13.80 -9.65
N PRO A 46 -6.10 12.63 -9.33
CA PRO A 46 -4.71 12.59 -8.92
C PRO A 46 -3.80 13.34 -9.90
N TYR A 47 -2.80 14.03 -9.37
CA TYR A 47 -1.84 14.89 -10.06
C TYR A 47 -2.42 16.19 -10.62
N HIS A 48 -3.66 16.17 -11.09
CA HIS A 48 -4.33 17.39 -11.57
C HIS A 48 -4.82 18.26 -10.40
N ASP A 49 -5.54 17.67 -9.45
CA ASP A 49 -6.14 18.39 -8.33
C ASP A 49 -5.32 18.26 -7.04
N PHE A 50 -4.64 17.13 -6.84
CA PHE A 50 -3.82 16.84 -5.65
C PHE A 50 -2.60 16.00 -5.98
N GLY A 51 -1.54 16.11 -5.17
CA GLY A 51 -0.35 15.26 -5.24
C GLY A 51 -0.64 13.82 -4.80
N TYR A 52 0.01 12.85 -5.43
CA TYR A 52 -0.14 11.44 -5.06
C TYR A 52 1.15 10.65 -5.33
N THR A 53 1.77 10.10 -4.27
CA THR A 53 3.10 9.45 -4.34
C THR A 53 3.12 8.05 -4.97
N GLN A 54 1.96 7.52 -5.35
CA GLN A 54 1.82 6.22 -6.01
C GLN A 54 1.19 6.38 -7.39
N MET A 55 1.04 5.28 -8.12
CA MET A 55 0.32 5.28 -9.39
C MET A 55 -1.20 5.49 -9.19
N PRO A 56 -1.92 6.09 -10.17
CA PRO A 56 -3.21 6.75 -9.94
C PRO A 56 -4.43 5.84 -9.76
N LEU A 57 -4.34 4.54 -10.01
CA LEU A 57 -5.53 3.68 -10.02
C LEU A 57 -6.04 3.30 -8.62
N PHE A 58 -5.13 3.18 -7.64
CA PHE A 58 -5.51 2.72 -6.30
C PHE A 58 -6.56 3.60 -5.61
N PRO A 59 -6.48 4.95 -5.63
CA PRO A 59 -7.50 5.80 -5.02
C PRO A 59 -8.91 5.51 -5.53
N TYR A 60 -9.09 5.21 -6.81
CA TYR A 60 -10.40 4.88 -7.37
C TYR A 60 -10.89 3.52 -6.93
N VAL A 61 -10.01 2.50 -6.99
CA VAL A 61 -10.38 1.13 -6.59
C VAL A 61 -10.70 1.06 -5.11
N HIS A 62 -9.84 1.65 -4.28
CA HIS A 62 -10.04 1.68 -2.84
C HIS A 62 -11.24 2.55 -2.46
N GLY A 63 -11.40 3.69 -3.11
CA GLY A 63 -12.54 4.58 -2.94
C GLY A 63 -13.88 3.94 -3.34
N ALA A 64 -13.90 3.12 -4.40
CA ALA A 64 -15.10 2.38 -4.80
C ALA A 64 -15.54 1.39 -3.71
N VAL A 65 -14.61 0.65 -3.11
CA VAL A 65 -14.91 -0.24 -1.96
C VAL A 65 -15.34 0.59 -0.75
N SER A 66 -14.66 1.71 -0.49
CA SER A 66 -14.97 2.60 0.63
C SER A 66 -16.36 3.23 0.53
N ARG A 67 -16.91 3.41 -0.67
CA ARG A 67 -18.32 3.84 -0.85
C ARG A 67 -19.31 2.82 -0.28
N LEU A 68 -18.93 1.55 -0.21
CA LEU A 68 -19.78 0.48 0.32
C LEU A 68 -19.63 0.32 1.83
N VAL A 69 -18.41 0.49 2.35
CA VAL A 69 -18.11 0.23 3.77
C VAL A 69 -18.01 1.50 4.61
N GLY A 70 -17.74 2.65 4.00
CA GLY A 70 -17.54 3.94 4.67
C GLY A 70 -16.13 4.52 4.46
N PHE A 71 -15.93 5.78 4.90
CA PHE A 71 -14.68 6.53 4.74
C PHE A 71 -13.96 6.82 6.06
N GLY A 72 -14.44 6.33 7.19
CA GLY A 72 -13.71 6.43 8.45
C GLY A 72 -12.44 5.56 8.47
N PRO A 73 -11.52 5.76 9.42
CA PRO A 73 -10.26 5.00 9.48
C PRO A 73 -10.47 3.48 9.61
N VAL A 74 -11.44 3.06 10.41
CA VAL A 74 -11.79 1.64 10.59
C VAL A 74 -12.32 1.05 9.29
N GLU A 75 -13.22 1.75 8.61
CA GLU A 75 -13.80 1.35 7.34
C GLU A 75 -12.73 1.26 6.23
N GLN A 76 -11.74 2.18 6.22
CA GLN A 76 -10.63 2.13 5.28
C GLN A 76 -9.75 0.89 5.51
N ARG A 77 -9.50 0.53 6.77
CA ARG A 77 -8.81 -0.71 7.10
C ARG A 77 -9.62 -1.95 6.74
N MET A 78 -10.95 -1.93 6.94
CA MET A 78 -11.84 -3.00 6.50
C MET A 78 -11.78 -3.18 4.98
N ALA A 79 -11.84 -2.08 4.20
CA ALA A 79 -11.73 -2.12 2.75
C ALA A 79 -10.41 -2.78 2.30
N SER A 80 -9.30 -2.47 2.97
CA SER A 80 -8.00 -3.12 2.69
C SER A 80 -8.03 -4.61 3.06
N GLY A 81 -8.54 -4.94 4.25
CA GLY A 81 -8.69 -6.33 4.73
C GLY A 81 -9.52 -7.21 3.81
N LEU A 82 -10.54 -6.65 3.14
CA LEU A 82 -11.34 -7.39 2.15
C LEU A 82 -10.50 -7.87 0.96
N TRP A 83 -9.57 -7.06 0.46
CA TRP A 83 -8.64 -7.47 -0.59
C TRP A 83 -7.71 -8.60 -0.14
N ALA A 84 -7.21 -8.51 1.09
CA ALA A 84 -6.37 -9.55 1.68
C ALA A 84 -7.15 -10.87 1.87
N LEU A 85 -8.38 -10.79 2.36
CA LEU A 85 -9.26 -11.94 2.50
C LEU A 85 -9.57 -12.58 1.15
N LEU A 86 -9.80 -11.78 0.11
CA LEU A 86 -9.97 -12.27 -1.27
C LEU A 86 -8.74 -13.05 -1.74
N ALA A 87 -7.53 -12.54 -1.49
CA ALA A 87 -6.31 -13.24 -1.86
C ALA A 87 -6.20 -14.60 -1.14
N VAL A 88 -6.44 -14.62 0.18
CA VAL A 88 -6.42 -15.87 0.98
C VAL A 88 -7.47 -16.86 0.45
N ALA A 89 -8.70 -16.41 0.23
CA ALA A 89 -9.78 -17.27 -0.25
C ALA A 89 -9.52 -17.85 -1.63
N VAL A 90 -9.13 -17.01 -2.61
CA VAL A 90 -8.84 -17.44 -3.99
C VAL A 90 -7.69 -18.45 -4.03
N GLY A 91 -6.56 -18.16 -3.35
CA GLY A 91 -5.43 -19.08 -3.31
C GLY A 91 -5.75 -20.40 -2.62
N THR A 92 -6.48 -20.36 -1.49
CA THR A 92 -6.92 -21.54 -0.76
C THR A 92 -7.79 -22.43 -1.63
N VAL A 93 -8.84 -21.87 -2.26
CA VAL A 93 -9.77 -22.62 -3.10
C VAL A 93 -9.06 -23.20 -4.34
N PHE A 94 -8.18 -22.41 -4.98
CA PHE A 94 -7.41 -22.89 -6.13
C PHE A 94 -6.53 -24.09 -5.77
N LEU A 95 -5.70 -23.97 -4.73
CA LEU A 95 -4.78 -25.02 -4.30
C LEU A 95 -5.53 -26.25 -3.77
N TRP A 96 -6.62 -26.06 -3.06
CA TRP A 96 -7.46 -27.15 -2.61
C TRP A 96 -8.01 -27.97 -3.77
N ARG A 97 -8.58 -27.30 -4.78
CA ARG A 97 -9.14 -27.99 -5.97
C ARG A 97 -8.07 -28.69 -6.80
N ARG A 98 -6.86 -28.13 -6.84
CA ARG A 98 -5.79 -28.63 -7.70
C ARG A 98 -4.92 -29.70 -7.05
N PHE A 99 -4.61 -29.58 -5.76
CA PHE A 99 -3.63 -30.38 -5.02
C PHE A 99 -4.19 -31.04 -3.74
N GLY A 100 -5.46 -30.84 -3.46
CA GLY A 100 -6.12 -31.36 -2.28
C GLY A 100 -6.07 -30.44 -1.06
N ARG A 101 -6.80 -30.85 -0.02
CA ARG A 101 -7.10 -30.06 1.19
C ARG A 101 -5.88 -29.53 1.91
N ALA A 102 -4.94 -30.46 2.19
CA ALA A 102 -3.77 -30.13 3.01
C ALA A 102 -2.99 -28.97 2.44
N VAL A 103 -2.86 -28.89 1.10
CA VAL A 103 -2.13 -27.82 0.41
C VAL A 103 -2.93 -26.50 0.47
N GLY A 104 -4.24 -26.54 0.27
CA GLY A 104 -5.08 -25.33 0.38
C GLY A 104 -5.11 -24.75 1.79
N ILE A 105 -5.34 -25.59 2.81
CA ILE A 105 -5.32 -25.15 4.22
C ILE A 105 -3.92 -24.65 4.61
N GLY A 106 -2.87 -25.35 4.17
CA GLY A 106 -1.49 -24.95 4.41
C GLY A 106 -1.17 -23.56 3.86
N PHE A 107 -1.67 -23.23 2.68
CA PHE A 107 -1.53 -21.88 2.12
C PHE A 107 -2.21 -20.81 2.98
N ALA A 108 -3.45 -21.05 3.41
CA ALA A 108 -4.16 -20.13 4.28
C ALA A 108 -3.41 -19.96 5.62
N ALA A 109 -2.98 -21.06 6.25
CA ALA A 109 -2.20 -21.02 7.48
C ALA A 109 -0.89 -20.26 7.33
N LEU A 110 -0.19 -20.45 6.21
CA LEU A 110 1.05 -19.74 5.91
C LEU A 110 0.83 -18.23 5.82
N LEU A 111 -0.20 -17.77 5.11
CA LEU A 111 -0.49 -16.34 5.02
C LEU A 111 -0.99 -15.76 6.36
N VAL A 112 -1.83 -16.50 7.10
CA VAL A 112 -2.32 -16.08 8.43
C VAL A 112 -1.15 -15.85 9.42
N THR A 113 -0.13 -16.68 9.33
CA THR A 113 1.04 -16.61 10.24
C THR A 113 2.16 -15.73 9.71
N THR A 114 2.08 -15.27 8.46
CA THR A 114 3.04 -14.31 7.89
C THR A 114 2.68 -12.91 8.38
N LEU A 115 3.32 -12.45 9.47
CA LEU A 115 2.99 -11.20 10.15
C LEU A 115 3.03 -9.98 9.25
N ASN A 116 4.02 -9.89 8.34
CA ASN A 116 4.09 -8.80 7.36
C ASN A 116 2.84 -8.75 6.48
N TRP A 117 2.34 -9.92 6.02
CA TRP A 117 1.10 -9.95 5.27
C TRP A 117 -0.08 -9.48 6.13
N VAL A 118 -0.26 -10.08 7.29
CA VAL A 118 -1.43 -9.77 8.15
C VAL A 118 -1.40 -8.32 8.63
N TYR A 119 -0.22 -7.80 9.02
CA TYR A 119 -0.09 -6.44 9.54
C TYR A 119 -0.25 -5.39 8.43
N PHE A 120 0.48 -5.51 7.31
CA PHE A 120 0.44 -4.46 6.29
C PHE A 120 -0.80 -4.50 5.41
N THR A 121 -1.56 -5.60 5.40
CA THR A 121 -2.77 -5.70 4.57
C THR A 121 -4.04 -5.22 5.26
N HIS A 122 -4.05 -5.00 6.58
CA HIS A 122 -5.15 -4.29 7.22
C HIS A 122 -5.01 -2.76 7.08
N LEU A 123 -3.82 -2.24 6.81
CA LEU A 123 -3.61 -0.82 6.53
C LEU A 123 -4.15 -0.43 5.15
N PRO A 124 -4.77 0.74 4.98
CA PRO A 124 -5.36 1.17 3.70
C PRO A 124 -4.29 1.59 2.68
N LYS A 125 -3.32 0.71 2.46
CA LYS A 125 -2.22 0.87 1.49
C LYS A 125 -2.46 -0.01 0.26
N THR A 126 -1.67 0.18 -0.78
CA THR A 126 -1.78 -0.56 -2.04
C THR A 126 -1.51 -2.07 -1.92
N TYR A 127 -0.93 -2.54 -0.81
CA TYR A 127 -0.36 -3.88 -0.69
C TYR A 127 -1.38 -5.01 -0.80
N ALA A 128 -2.47 -4.92 -0.07
CA ALA A 128 -3.51 -5.95 -0.07
C ALA A 128 -4.14 -6.11 -1.46
N PHE A 129 -4.51 -4.99 -2.08
CA PHE A 129 -5.09 -4.97 -3.42
C PHE A 129 -4.13 -5.53 -4.47
N VAL A 130 -2.89 -5.01 -4.52
CA VAL A 130 -1.90 -5.45 -5.51
C VAL A 130 -1.52 -6.91 -5.31
N GLY A 131 -1.39 -7.36 -4.05
CA GLY A 131 -1.15 -8.78 -3.75
C GLY A 131 -2.29 -9.69 -4.21
N ALA A 132 -3.54 -9.27 -4.04
CA ALA A 132 -4.70 -10.00 -4.57
C ALA A 132 -4.69 -10.05 -6.11
N VAL A 133 -4.37 -8.95 -6.78
CA VAL A 133 -4.28 -8.89 -8.25
C VAL A 133 -3.16 -9.79 -8.78
N ILE A 134 -1.98 -9.78 -8.18
CA ILE A 134 -0.87 -10.69 -8.53
C ILE A 134 -1.30 -12.15 -8.35
N LEU A 135 -1.91 -12.49 -7.22
CA LEU A 135 -2.37 -13.86 -6.95
C LEU A 135 -3.41 -14.32 -7.98
N VAL A 136 -4.42 -13.49 -8.26
CA VAL A 136 -5.44 -13.79 -9.28
C VAL A 136 -4.80 -14.02 -10.65
N ASN A 137 -3.81 -13.19 -11.02
CA ASN A 137 -3.08 -13.38 -12.27
C ASN A 137 -2.36 -14.73 -12.30
N ILE A 138 -1.68 -15.13 -11.22
CA ILE A 138 -0.99 -16.43 -11.13
C ILE A 138 -2.00 -17.59 -11.27
N VAL A 139 -3.14 -17.49 -10.58
CA VAL A 139 -4.21 -18.50 -10.69
C VAL A 139 -4.74 -18.62 -12.13
N ILE A 140 -4.95 -17.51 -12.83
CA ILE A 140 -5.37 -17.51 -14.24
C ILE A 140 -4.30 -18.14 -15.12
N LEU A 141 -3.02 -17.81 -14.89
CA LEU A 141 -1.91 -18.38 -15.65
C LEU A 141 -1.79 -19.90 -15.48
N GLU A 142 -2.05 -20.42 -14.30
CA GLU A 142 -2.05 -21.85 -14.01
C GLU A 142 -3.31 -22.57 -14.55
N ALA A 143 -4.46 -21.89 -14.57
CA ALA A 143 -5.73 -22.46 -14.99
C ALA A 143 -5.93 -22.47 -16.50
N ARG A 144 -5.37 -21.49 -17.22
CA ARG A 144 -5.53 -21.37 -18.69
C ARG A 144 -4.36 -21.99 -19.43
N ALA A 145 -4.64 -22.66 -20.56
CA ALA A 145 -3.62 -23.21 -21.45
C ALA A 145 -3.32 -22.27 -22.64
N ASP A 146 -4.30 -21.50 -23.11
CA ASP A 146 -4.21 -20.70 -24.31
C ASP A 146 -3.36 -19.43 -24.11
N PHE A 147 -2.44 -19.19 -25.04
CA PHE A 147 -1.57 -17.98 -25.01
C PHE A 147 -2.38 -16.68 -25.01
N ARG A 148 -3.41 -16.60 -25.85
CA ARG A 148 -4.22 -15.38 -26.01
C ARG A 148 -4.87 -14.95 -24.70
N GLY A 149 -5.52 -15.88 -24.00
CA GLY A 149 -6.17 -15.58 -22.72
C GLY A 149 -5.17 -15.26 -21.62
N ARG A 150 -4.04 -15.99 -21.54
CA ARG A 150 -2.95 -15.69 -20.61
C ARG A 150 -2.42 -14.27 -20.82
N MET A 151 -2.10 -13.93 -22.07
CA MET A 151 -1.53 -12.62 -22.41
C MET A 151 -2.52 -11.49 -22.13
N PHE A 152 -3.80 -11.67 -22.49
CA PHE A 152 -4.85 -10.67 -22.22
C PHE A 152 -4.95 -10.36 -20.72
N TRP A 153 -5.13 -11.40 -19.88
CA TRP A 153 -5.31 -11.21 -18.46
C TRP A 153 -4.06 -10.71 -17.75
N THR A 154 -2.88 -11.19 -18.15
CA THR A 154 -1.61 -10.68 -17.61
C THR A 154 -1.41 -9.21 -17.95
N SER A 155 -1.79 -8.79 -19.16
CA SER A 155 -1.71 -7.38 -19.56
C SER A 155 -2.70 -6.51 -18.77
N LEU A 156 -3.96 -6.92 -18.68
CA LEU A 156 -4.98 -6.17 -17.93
C LEU A 156 -4.62 -6.06 -16.44
N LEU A 157 -4.38 -7.21 -15.80
CA LEU A 157 -4.06 -7.24 -14.36
C LEU A 157 -2.70 -6.61 -14.07
N GLY A 158 -1.75 -6.71 -15.03
CA GLY A 158 -0.47 -6.04 -14.96
C GLY A 158 -0.61 -4.51 -14.96
N VAL A 159 -1.39 -3.96 -15.88
CA VAL A 159 -1.65 -2.50 -15.91
C VAL A 159 -2.39 -2.05 -14.67
N VAL A 160 -3.35 -2.82 -14.16
CA VAL A 160 -4.06 -2.52 -12.92
C VAL A 160 -3.13 -2.54 -11.70
N ALA A 161 -2.28 -3.56 -11.58
CA ALA A 161 -1.34 -3.68 -10.46
C ALA A 161 -0.25 -2.61 -10.52
N VAL A 162 0.40 -2.46 -11.68
CA VAL A 162 1.45 -1.44 -11.92
C VAL A 162 0.88 -0.04 -11.84
N GLY A 163 -0.32 0.19 -12.38
CA GLY A 163 -1.07 1.44 -12.29
C GLY A 163 -1.57 1.78 -10.88
N SER A 164 -1.42 0.85 -9.93
CA SER A 164 -1.64 1.07 -8.50
C SER A 164 -0.32 1.17 -7.73
N ARG A 165 0.71 0.40 -8.15
CA ARG A 165 2.02 0.33 -7.49
C ARG A 165 3.13 -0.02 -8.48
N LEU A 166 3.91 0.96 -8.91
CA LEU A 166 4.98 0.81 -9.91
C LEU A 166 6.03 -0.27 -9.57
N PRO A 167 6.50 -0.45 -8.30
CA PRO A 167 7.53 -1.44 -7.96
C PRO A 167 7.19 -2.91 -8.27
N VAL A 168 5.97 -3.25 -8.66
CA VAL A 168 5.61 -4.61 -9.10
C VAL A 168 5.76 -4.83 -10.61
N ALA A 169 6.13 -3.79 -11.36
CA ALA A 169 6.34 -3.87 -12.81
C ALA A 169 7.35 -4.95 -13.23
N PRO A 170 8.47 -5.19 -12.51
CA PRO A 170 9.43 -6.25 -12.86
C PRO A 170 8.79 -7.64 -12.87
N PHE A 171 7.86 -7.95 -11.96
CA PHE A 171 7.12 -9.21 -11.99
C PHE A 171 6.38 -9.41 -13.30
N TYR A 172 5.58 -8.41 -13.70
CA TYR A 172 4.79 -8.49 -14.92
C TYR A 172 5.65 -8.50 -16.19
N ALA A 173 6.76 -7.77 -16.20
CA ALA A 173 7.70 -7.77 -17.32
C ALA A 173 8.31 -9.17 -17.55
N VAL A 174 8.76 -9.85 -16.48
CA VAL A 174 9.33 -11.19 -16.57
C VAL A 174 8.26 -12.21 -17.03
N VAL A 175 7.07 -12.16 -16.42
CA VAL A 175 5.97 -13.09 -16.80
C VAL A 175 5.56 -12.88 -18.25
N TRP A 176 5.43 -11.63 -18.68
CA TRP A 176 5.07 -11.25 -20.03
C TRP A 176 6.11 -11.72 -21.07
N LEU A 177 7.41 -11.47 -20.83
CA LEU A 177 8.50 -11.94 -21.67
C LEU A 177 8.57 -13.47 -21.70
N GLY A 178 8.37 -14.13 -20.56
CA GLY A 178 8.37 -15.59 -20.47
C GLY A 178 7.19 -16.25 -21.20
N LEU A 179 6.03 -15.60 -21.26
CA LEU A 179 4.92 -16.07 -22.10
C LEU A 179 5.25 -15.92 -23.59
N LEU A 180 5.76 -14.74 -23.97
CA LEU A 180 6.08 -14.45 -25.36
C LEU A 180 7.19 -15.37 -25.91
N SER A 181 8.23 -15.67 -25.10
CA SER A 181 9.35 -16.52 -25.51
C SER A 181 8.94 -17.97 -25.84
N ARG A 182 7.83 -18.45 -25.27
CA ARG A 182 7.34 -19.81 -25.46
C ARG A 182 6.53 -19.99 -26.75
N ASP A 183 5.76 -18.99 -27.10
CA ASP A 183 4.84 -19.01 -28.24
C ASP A 183 5.15 -17.83 -29.16
N PHE A 184 6.44 -17.67 -29.53
CA PHE A 184 6.88 -16.54 -30.33
C PHE A 184 6.36 -16.66 -31.75
N SER A 185 5.56 -15.68 -32.15
CA SER A 185 5.10 -15.45 -33.53
C SER A 185 4.81 -13.97 -33.72
N ALA A 186 4.79 -13.49 -34.95
CA ALA A 186 4.45 -12.09 -35.24
C ALA A 186 3.06 -11.72 -34.69
N ALA A 187 2.08 -12.61 -34.82
CA ALA A 187 0.74 -12.39 -34.26
C ALA A 187 0.72 -12.33 -32.74
N ASN A 188 1.52 -13.16 -32.06
CA ASN A 188 1.64 -13.13 -30.59
C ASN A 188 2.45 -11.92 -30.10
N LEU A 189 3.46 -11.50 -30.86
CA LEU A 189 4.17 -10.24 -30.58
C LEU A 189 3.23 -9.04 -30.68
N LEU A 190 2.40 -8.95 -31.71
CA LEU A 190 1.41 -7.88 -31.85
C LEU A 190 0.40 -7.88 -30.70
N ARG A 191 -0.08 -9.05 -30.26
CA ARG A 191 -0.95 -9.15 -29.08
C ARG A 191 -0.23 -8.76 -27.79
N ALA A 192 1.00 -9.20 -27.66
CA ALA A 192 1.85 -8.90 -26.52
C ALA A 192 2.14 -7.40 -26.40
N LEU A 193 2.33 -6.68 -27.47
CA LEU A 193 2.48 -5.22 -27.46
C LEU A 193 1.11 -4.51 -27.38
N GLY A 194 0.11 -5.01 -28.08
CA GLY A 194 -1.19 -4.35 -28.24
C GLY A 194 -2.00 -4.33 -26.94
N TRP A 195 -2.14 -5.45 -26.22
CA TRP A 195 -2.95 -5.48 -25.00
C TRP A 195 -2.43 -4.55 -23.89
N PRO A 196 -1.14 -4.59 -23.53
CA PRO A 196 -0.62 -3.63 -22.53
C PRO A 196 -0.78 -2.17 -22.99
N ALA A 197 -0.54 -1.88 -24.29
CA ALA A 197 -0.72 -0.54 -24.83
C ALA A 197 -2.17 -0.06 -24.71
N VAL A 198 -3.14 -0.88 -25.12
CA VAL A 198 -4.58 -0.53 -25.02
C VAL A 198 -4.98 -0.27 -23.57
N PHE A 199 -4.59 -1.14 -22.63
CA PHE A 199 -4.95 -0.96 -21.23
C PHE A 199 -4.21 0.25 -20.60
N THR A 200 -2.94 0.47 -20.95
CA THR A 200 -2.18 1.64 -20.48
C THR A 200 -2.79 2.94 -21.00
N LEU A 201 -3.13 2.98 -22.30
CA LEU A 201 -3.79 4.14 -22.89
C LEU A 201 -5.18 4.37 -22.30
N GLY A 202 -5.96 3.32 -22.06
CA GLY A 202 -7.29 3.47 -21.48
C GLY A 202 -7.30 3.83 -19.99
N LEU A 203 -6.37 3.29 -19.20
CA LEU A 203 -6.41 3.41 -17.75
C LEU A 203 -5.43 4.45 -17.18
N LEU A 204 -4.28 4.70 -17.83
CA LEU A 204 -3.24 5.57 -17.28
C LEU A 204 -3.04 6.86 -18.09
N ALA A 205 -3.20 6.81 -19.41
CA ALA A 205 -2.99 8.00 -20.25
C ALA A 205 -3.91 9.18 -19.90
N PRO A 206 -5.16 9.01 -19.45
CA PRO A 206 -6.00 10.14 -19.03
C PRO A 206 -5.35 11.00 -17.93
N PHE A 207 -4.65 10.38 -16.98
CA PHE A 207 -3.96 11.11 -15.91
C PHE A 207 -2.72 11.87 -16.43
N ALA A 208 -1.95 11.21 -17.29
CA ALA A 208 -0.80 11.85 -17.94
C ALA A 208 -1.23 13.01 -18.85
N ALA A 209 -2.36 12.90 -19.54
CA ALA A 209 -2.90 13.95 -20.40
C ALA A 209 -3.45 15.14 -19.59
N ALA A 210 -4.14 14.86 -18.47
CA ALA A 210 -4.71 15.91 -17.61
C ALA A 210 -3.64 16.76 -16.92
N ALA A 211 -2.52 16.16 -16.50
CA ALA A 211 -1.46 16.85 -15.76
C ALA A 211 -0.08 16.22 -16.05
N PRO A 212 0.51 16.40 -17.25
CA PRO A 212 1.69 15.65 -17.66
C PRO A 212 2.92 15.87 -16.77
N ARG A 213 3.23 17.10 -16.37
CA ARG A 213 4.38 17.40 -15.50
C ARG A 213 4.18 16.87 -14.08
N PRO A 214 3.05 17.12 -13.37
CA PRO A 214 2.79 16.51 -12.08
C PRO A 214 2.74 14.98 -12.14
N PHE A 215 2.15 14.38 -13.19
CA PHE A 215 2.15 12.93 -13.36
C PHE A 215 3.57 12.35 -13.41
N LEU A 216 4.44 12.89 -14.27
CA LEU A 216 5.85 12.44 -14.37
C LEU A 216 6.58 12.64 -13.05
N PHE A 217 6.39 13.79 -12.41
CA PHE A 217 7.01 14.08 -11.13
C PHE A 217 6.62 13.03 -10.07
N TRP A 218 5.33 12.83 -9.82
CA TRP A 218 4.87 11.96 -8.76
C TRP A 218 5.08 10.47 -9.05
N ALA A 219 4.92 10.06 -10.32
CA ALA A 219 5.04 8.66 -10.71
C ALA A 219 6.50 8.19 -10.86
N LEU A 220 7.42 9.06 -11.28
CA LEU A 220 8.79 8.70 -11.63
C LEU A 220 9.84 9.51 -10.84
N ASP A 221 9.79 10.86 -10.91
CA ASP A 221 10.84 11.71 -10.34
C ASP A 221 10.87 11.64 -8.81
N PHE A 222 9.70 11.69 -8.17
CA PHE A 222 9.58 11.61 -6.72
C PHE A 222 10.14 10.29 -6.15
N PRO A 223 9.73 9.10 -6.63
CA PRO A 223 10.31 7.84 -6.21
C PRO A 223 11.81 7.75 -6.49
N TRP A 224 12.25 8.25 -7.65
CA TRP A 224 13.66 8.25 -8.03
C TRP A 224 14.50 9.13 -7.11
N GLN A 225 14.10 10.39 -6.88
CA GLN A 225 14.81 11.32 -6.01
C GLN A 225 14.82 10.85 -4.56
N SER A 226 13.71 10.30 -4.07
CA SER A 226 13.64 9.74 -2.73
C SER A 226 14.49 8.49 -2.56
N ALA A 227 14.68 7.69 -3.62
CA ALA A 227 15.54 6.52 -3.61
C ALA A 227 17.02 6.85 -3.78
N ALA A 228 17.36 7.89 -4.56
CA ALA A 228 18.74 8.28 -4.83
C ALA A 228 19.52 8.74 -3.58
N LEU A 229 18.81 9.21 -2.55
CA LEU A 229 19.38 9.55 -1.25
C LEU A 229 19.64 8.33 -0.37
N LYS A 230 19.10 7.18 -0.73
CA LYS A 230 19.26 5.92 -0.04
C LYS A 230 20.33 5.12 -0.77
N TYR A 231 21.55 5.13 -0.23
CA TYR A 231 22.68 4.40 -0.81
C TYR A 231 22.38 2.90 -0.97
N TRP A 232 22.87 2.32 -2.07
CA TRP A 232 22.89 0.87 -2.26
C TRP A 232 23.84 0.24 -1.24
N ARG A 233 23.39 0.01 -0.02
CA ARG A 233 24.07 -0.76 1.01
C ARG A 233 23.18 -1.95 1.34
N LEU A 234 23.76 -3.14 1.33
CA LEU A 234 23.11 -4.30 1.90
C LEU A 234 23.06 -4.09 3.42
N ASP A 235 21.92 -3.65 3.92
CA ASP A 235 21.70 -3.51 5.34
C ASP A 235 21.23 -4.87 5.89
N LEU A 236 22.16 -5.62 6.46
CA LEU A 236 21.87 -6.94 7.03
C LEU A 236 20.73 -6.92 8.05
N PRO A 237 20.61 -5.95 8.99
CA PRO A 237 19.44 -5.81 9.83
C PRO A 237 18.14 -5.64 9.05
N ALA A 238 18.15 -4.86 7.96
CA ALA A 238 16.95 -4.69 7.13
C ALA A 238 16.52 -6.00 6.46
N LEU A 239 17.44 -6.94 6.15
CA LEU A 239 17.08 -8.26 5.63
C LEU A 239 16.21 -9.07 6.58
N PHE A 240 16.31 -8.87 7.89
CA PHE A 240 15.41 -9.52 8.85
C PHE A 240 13.95 -9.09 8.68
N TYR A 241 13.70 -7.85 8.31
CA TYR A 241 12.35 -7.36 8.01
C TYR A 241 11.76 -7.99 6.76
N PHE A 242 12.63 -8.37 5.80
CA PHE A 242 12.22 -9.10 4.58
C PHE A 242 12.28 -10.61 4.75
N ALA A 243 12.72 -11.11 5.92
CA ALA A 243 12.95 -12.54 6.15
C ALA A 243 11.77 -13.44 5.71
N PRO A 244 10.49 -13.12 5.97
CA PRO A 244 9.39 -13.96 5.51
C PRO A 244 9.38 -14.12 3.97
N ALA A 245 9.53 -13.03 3.23
CA ALA A 245 9.53 -13.06 1.77
C ALA A 245 10.77 -13.74 1.21
N VAL A 246 11.94 -13.46 1.77
CA VAL A 246 13.22 -14.07 1.37
C VAL A 246 13.21 -15.56 1.67
N CYS A 247 12.73 -15.98 2.85
CA CYS A 247 12.62 -17.40 3.22
C CYS A 247 11.65 -18.14 2.29
N LEU A 248 10.47 -17.57 2.00
CA LEU A 248 9.51 -18.17 1.06
C LEU A 248 10.11 -18.29 -0.34
N ALA A 249 10.80 -17.27 -0.81
CA ALA A 249 11.46 -17.26 -2.11
C ALA A 249 12.59 -18.30 -2.17
N ALA A 250 13.47 -18.34 -1.17
CA ALA A 250 14.57 -19.29 -1.07
C ALA A 250 14.09 -20.75 -1.01
N LEU A 251 13.03 -20.99 -0.23
CA LEU A 251 12.42 -22.30 -0.13
C LEU A 251 11.77 -22.74 -1.44
N ALA A 252 10.98 -21.88 -2.07
CA ALA A 252 10.35 -22.17 -3.35
C ALA A 252 11.42 -22.49 -4.43
N LEU A 253 12.48 -21.69 -4.48
CA LEU A 253 13.61 -21.89 -5.40
C LEU A 253 14.39 -23.16 -5.07
N GLY A 254 14.75 -23.37 -3.80
CA GLY A 254 15.51 -24.54 -3.35
C GLY A 254 14.78 -25.84 -3.64
N ILE A 255 13.48 -25.93 -3.34
CA ILE A 255 12.65 -27.09 -3.65
C ILE A 255 12.56 -27.30 -5.17
N ALA A 256 12.37 -26.24 -5.95
CA ALA A 256 12.32 -26.33 -7.40
C ALA A 256 13.64 -26.87 -7.99
N ILE A 257 14.79 -26.41 -7.52
CA ILE A 257 16.13 -26.88 -7.93
C ILE A 257 16.36 -28.34 -7.52
N LEU A 258 16.16 -28.66 -6.24
CA LEU A 258 16.39 -29.99 -5.70
C LEU A 258 15.51 -31.07 -6.35
N SER A 259 14.31 -30.69 -6.76
CA SER A 259 13.40 -31.58 -7.48
C SER A 259 13.82 -31.83 -8.94
N GLY A 260 14.87 -31.18 -9.45
CA GLY A 260 15.28 -31.24 -10.85
C GLY A 260 14.22 -30.74 -11.84
N ARG A 261 13.24 -29.97 -11.33
CA ARG A 261 12.04 -29.58 -12.09
C ARG A 261 12.08 -28.14 -12.62
N VAL A 262 13.16 -27.40 -12.36
CA VAL A 262 13.31 -26.04 -12.90
C VAL A 262 13.45 -26.14 -14.42
N ARG A 263 12.38 -25.78 -15.10
CA ARG A 263 12.36 -25.64 -16.55
C ARG A 263 11.63 -24.34 -16.87
N LEU A 264 12.32 -23.35 -17.42
CA LEU A 264 11.70 -22.09 -17.88
C LEU A 264 10.56 -22.32 -18.89
N ALA A 265 10.43 -23.57 -19.36
CA ALA A 265 9.28 -24.02 -20.15
C ALA A 265 7.97 -24.09 -19.34
N ARG A 266 7.99 -24.11 -17.98
CA ARG A 266 6.77 -24.16 -17.17
C ARG A 266 6.32 -22.76 -16.76
N THR A 267 5.03 -22.52 -16.78
CA THR A 267 4.44 -21.22 -16.37
C THR A 267 4.85 -20.85 -14.96
N ARG A 268 4.83 -21.81 -14.03
CA ARG A 268 5.17 -21.59 -12.63
C ARG A 268 6.64 -21.13 -12.43
N ASP A 269 7.57 -21.67 -13.23
CA ASP A 269 8.98 -21.28 -13.10
C ASP A 269 9.21 -19.84 -13.56
N VAL A 270 8.47 -19.39 -14.60
CA VAL A 270 8.50 -17.98 -15.03
C VAL A 270 7.85 -17.08 -13.99
N VAL A 271 6.75 -17.52 -13.39
CA VAL A 271 6.09 -16.79 -12.29
C VAL A 271 7.05 -16.67 -11.10
N LEU A 272 7.70 -17.76 -10.71
CA LEU A 272 8.70 -17.74 -9.63
C LEU A 272 9.85 -16.78 -9.96
N LEU A 273 10.41 -16.84 -11.16
CA LEU A 273 11.44 -15.90 -11.61
C LEU A 273 10.95 -14.45 -11.53
N GLY A 274 9.74 -14.18 -11.98
CA GLY A 274 9.13 -12.85 -11.89
C GLY A 274 9.00 -12.35 -10.46
N LEU A 275 8.56 -13.21 -9.54
CA LEU A 275 8.46 -12.88 -8.11
C LEU A 275 9.85 -12.62 -7.49
N LEU A 276 10.86 -13.43 -7.85
CA LEU A 276 12.24 -13.25 -7.37
C LEU A 276 12.85 -11.94 -7.87
N VAL A 277 12.68 -11.63 -9.17
CA VAL A 277 13.16 -10.36 -9.73
C VAL A 277 12.45 -9.16 -9.09
N ALA A 278 11.13 -9.23 -8.93
CA ALA A 278 10.39 -8.17 -8.25
C ALA A 278 10.81 -8.03 -6.78
N LEU A 279 11.04 -9.14 -6.07
CA LEU A 279 11.53 -9.12 -4.70
C LEU A 279 12.91 -8.45 -4.63
N ALA A 280 13.83 -8.83 -5.50
CA ALA A 280 15.16 -8.21 -5.57
C ALA A 280 15.06 -6.70 -5.82
N CYS A 281 14.23 -6.26 -6.77
CA CYS A 281 14.02 -4.84 -7.05
C CYS A 281 13.39 -4.06 -5.87
N ASN A 282 12.65 -4.73 -4.99
CA ASN A 282 12.05 -4.10 -3.82
C ASN A 282 12.94 -4.12 -2.56
N VAL A 283 13.88 -5.08 -2.47
CA VAL A 283 14.71 -5.30 -1.26
C VAL A 283 16.10 -4.69 -1.40
N LEU A 284 16.68 -4.73 -2.61
CA LEU A 284 18.06 -4.26 -2.84
C LEU A 284 18.26 -2.74 -2.68
N PRO A 285 17.29 -1.85 -2.98
CA PRO A 285 17.45 -0.43 -2.70
C PRO A 285 17.55 -0.17 -1.19
N VAL A 286 18.61 0.49 -0.75
CA VAL A 286 18.79 0.85 0.67
C VAL A 286 17.65 1.72 1.17
N GLY A 287 17.18 1.40 2.37
CA GLY A 287 16.03 2.05 2.98
C GLY A 287 14.71 1.60 2.34
N ALA A 288 14.70 0.43 1.68
CA ALA A 288 13.47 -0.27 1.40
C ALA A 288 12.77 -0.58 2.72
N TYR A 289 11.50 -0.27 2.80
CA TYR A 289 10.68 -0.63 3.96
C TYR A 289 10.23 -2.09 3.83
N GLU A 290 10.18 -2.80 4.95
CA GLU A 290 9.75 -4.21 5.05
C GLU A 290 8.42 -4.48 4.33
N GLU A 291 7.54 -3.49 4.32
CA GLU A 291 6.23 -3.55 3.67
C GLU A 291 6.29 -3.67 2.14
N TYR A 292 7.42 -3.34 1.51
CA TYR A 292 7.54 -3.35 0.04
C TYR A 292 7.46 -4.74 -0.58
N ALA A 293 7.85 -5.78 0.16
CA ALA A 293 7.70 -7.18 -0.27
C ALA A 293 6.28 -7.74 -0.07
N THR A 294 5.45 -7.08 0.74
CA THR A 294 4.10 -7.58 1.11
C THR A 294 3.23 -7.97 -0.09
N PRO A 295 3.16 -7.22 -1.21
CA PRO A 295 2.33 -7.63 -2.36
C PRO A 295 2.77 -8.93 -3.03
N LEU A 296 4.03 -9.36 -2.83
CA LEU A 296 4.58 -10.56 -3.46
C LEU A 296 4.33 -11.82 -2.62
N LEU A 297 4.05 -11.66 -1.32
CA LEU A 297 3.90 -12.78 -0.37
C LEU A 297 2.84 -13.80 -0.78
N PRO A 298 1.62 -13.41 -1.21
CA PRO A 298 0.61 -14.39 -1.62
C PRO A 298 1.05 -15.21 -2.85
N GLY A 299 1.72 -14.56 -3.79
CA GLY A 299 2.27 -15.22 -4.98
C GLY A 299 3.37 -16.21 -4.63
N LEU A 300 4.33 -15.83 -3.78
CA LEU A 300 5.40 -16.70 -3.29
C LEU A 300 4.84 -17.91 -2.52
N ALA A 301 3.90 -17.68 -1.63
CA ALA A 301 3.24 -18.73 -0.86
C ALA A 301 2.48 -19.70 -1.79
N LEU A 302 1.77 -19.18 -2.79
CA LEU A 302 1.04 -20.01 -3.76
C LEU A 302 1.99 -20.89 -4.58
N VAL A 303 3.08 -20.32 -5.10
CA VAL A 303 4.07 -21.06 -5.89
C VAL A 303 4.74 -22.14 -5.03
N LEU A 304 5.11 -21.82 -3.79
CA LEU A 304 5.67 -22.79 -2.84
C LEU A 304 4.69 -23.95 -2.59
N CYS A 305 3.48 -23.65 -2.21
CA CYS A 305 2.45 -24.66 -1.91
C CYS A 305 2.12 -25.52 -3.14
N ALA A 306 2.02 -24.93 -4.31
CA ALA A 306 1.78 -25.66 -5.56
C ALA A 306 2.96 -26.56 -5.93
N THR A 307 4.19 -26.14 -5.68
CA THR A 307 5.39 -26.97 -5.93
C THR A 307 5.43 -28.17 -4.98
N LEU A 308 5.12 -27.97 -3.70
CA LEU A 308 5.00 -29.06 -2.71
C LEU A 308 3.88 -30.04 -3.10
N GLY A 309 2.75 -29.54 -3.60
CA GLY A 309 1.64 -30.33 -4.09
C GLY A 309 2.03 -31.22 -5.28
N ASP A 310 2.81 -30.72 -6.24
CA ASP A 310 3.32 -31.49 -7.39
C ASP A 310 4.31 -32.58 -6.99
N LEU A 311 5.02 -32.41 -5.89
CA LEU A 311 5.98 -33.40 -5.39
C LEU A 311 5.29 -34.57 -4.70
N GLY A 312 3.98 -34.50 -4.43
CA GLY A 312 3.27 -35.53 -3.70
C GLY A 312 3.80 -35.71 -2.27
N ILE A 313 4.47 -34.67 -1.74
CA ILE A 313 5.02 -34.71 -0.38
C ILE A 313 3.84 -34.86 0.59
N GLY A 314 3.88 -35.92 1.37
CA GLY A 314 2.77 -36.28 2.26
C GLY A 314 2.36 -35.16 3.19
N ALA A 315 1.06 -35.05 3.47
CA ALA A 315 0.45 -33.97 4.27
C ALA A 315 1.15 -33.73 5.64
N ARG A 316 1.81 -34.74 6.21
CA ARG A 316 2.54 -34.63 7.48
C ARG A 316 3.82 -33.80 7.35
N VAL A 317 4.60 -33.99 6.26
CA VAL A 317 5.82 -33.20 6.00
C VAL A 317 5.48 -31.76 5.66
N VAL A 318 4.47 -31.57 4.84
CA VAL A 318 3.90 -30.25 4.54
C VAL A 318 3.43 -29.57 5.84
N GLY A 319 2.70 -30.28 6.70
CA GLY A 319 2.25 -29.77 7.98
C GLY A 319 3.38 -29.41 8.94
N ALA A 320 4.40 -30.26 9.07
CA ALA A 320 5.58 -29.96 9.90
C ALA A 320 6.35 -28.74 9.39
N PHE A 321 6.52 -28.63 8.07
CA PHE A 321 7.17 -27.50 7.44
C PHE A 321 6.39 -26.18 7.65
N TYR A 322 5.06 -26.20 7.49
CA TYR A 322 4.23 -25.05 7.80
C TYR A 322 4.29 -24.66 9.27
N LEU A 323 4.31 -25.66 10.17
CA LEU A 323 4.44 -25.39 11.60
C LEU A 323 5.76 -24.66 11.91
N VAL A 324 6.87 -25.08 11.32
CA VAL A 324 8.18 -24.38 11.49
C VAL A 324 8.13 -22.97 10.94
N LEU A 325 7.58 -22.76 9.73
CA LEU A 325 7.41 -21.42 9.17
C LEU A 325 6.48 -20.55 10.03
N CYS A 326 5.38 -21.11 10.54
CA CYS A 326 4.49 -20.42 11.45
C CYS A 326 5.20 -19.99 12.73
N LEU A 327 6.00 -20.87 13.33
CA LEU A 327 6.78 -20.56 14.54
C LEU A 327 7.82 -19.47 14.28
N VAL A 328 8.51 -19.51 13.14
CA VAL A 328 9.46 -18.45 12.75
C VAL A 328 8.75 -17.11 12.54
N ASN A 329 7.58 -17.13 11.92
CA ASN A 329 6.80 -15.92 11.67
C ASN A 329 6.14 -15.33 12.93
N LEU A 330 5.86 -16.14 13.96
CA LEU A 330 5.29 -15.68 15.23
C LEU A 330 6.29 -14.96 16.14
N CYS A 331 7.57 -14.91 15.77
CA CYS A 331 8.60 -14.21 16.55
C CYS A 331 8.47 -12.68 16.53
N GLY A 332 7.61 -12.10 15.65
CA GLY A 332 7.32 -10.68 15.61
C GLY A 332 5.84 -10.41 15.90
N ILE A 333 5.54 -9.81 17.04
CA ILE A 333 4.17 -9.36 17.34
C ILE A 333 3.92 -8.05 16.57
N PRO A 334 2.85 -7.96 15.76
CA PRO A 334 2.50 -6.70 15.12
C PRO A 334 2.27 -5.62 16.18
N PRO A 335 2.71 -4.38 15.96
CA PRO A 335 2.48 -3.31 16.90
C PRO A 335 0.98 -3.09 17.10
N ILE A 336 0.55 -3.09 18.36
CA ILE A 336 -0.85 -2.94 18.78
C ILE A 336 -0.97 -1.66 19.58
N ASP A 337 -1.98 -0.88 19.31
CA ASP A 337 -2.33 0.32 20.04
C ASP A 337 -3.86 0.43 20.18
N PRO A 338 -4.43 -0.10 21.25
CA PRO A 338 -5.88 -0.13 21.43
C PRO A 338 -6.48 1.26 21.72
N THR A 339 -5.68 2.27 22.05
CA THR A 339 -6.16 3.62 22.36
C THR A 339 -6.26 4.50 21.13
N TYR A 340 -5.55 4.15 20.04
CA TYR A 340 -5.40 4.97 18.87
C TYR A 340 -6.72 5.48 18.27
N TYR A 341 -7.70 4.59 18.06
CA TYR A 341 -8.98 5.02 17.50
C TYR A 341 -9.83 5.84 18.46
N ALA A 342 -9.77 5.54 19.76
CA ALA A 342 -10.47 6.34 20.75
C ALA A 342 -9.93 7.78 20.75
N ASP A 343 -8.62 7.94 20.67
CA ASP A 343 -7.97 9.24 20.64
C ASP A 343 -8.19 9.95 19.29
N THR A 344 -8.14 9.21 18.17
CA THR A 344 -8.51 9.75 16.85
C THR A 344 -9.95 10.29 16.85
N ARG A 345 -10.91 9.55 17.41
CA ARG A 345 -12.31 10.00 17.53
C ARG A 345 -12.45 11.23 18.41
N LYS A 346 -11.78 11.26 19.57
CA LYS A 346 -11.79 12.44 20.44
C LYS A 346 -11.25 13.67 19.73
N ALA A 347 -10.06 13.55 19.10
CA ALA A 347 -9.47 14.64 18.32
C ALA A 347 -10.41 15.11 17.19
N SER A 348 -11.06 14.16 16.50
CA SER A 348 -12.00 14.48 15.41
C SER A 348 -13.24 15.22 15.85
N LEU A 349 -13.73 15.01 17.08
CA LEU A 349 -14.86 15.74 17.64
C LEU A 349 -14.54 17.24 17.75
N TYR A 350 -13.33 17.59 18.17
CA TYR A 350 -12.90 18.99 18.20
C TYR A 350 -12.83 19.60 16.79
N VAL A 351 -12.33 18.86 15.82
CA VAL A 351 -12.34 19.29 14.42
C VAL A 351 -13.79 19.52 13.92
N ARG A 352 -14.71 18.61 14.22
CA ARG A 352 -16.14 18.77 13.86
C ARG A 352 -16.78 19.95 14.53
N GLN A 353 -16.46 20.19 15.80
CA GLN A 353 -17.06 21.23 16.61
C GLN A 353 -16.57 22.63 16.23
N PHE A 354 -15.28 22.79 16.00
CA PHE A 354 -14.66 24.09 15.86
C PHE A 354 -14.32 24.49 14.44
N GLN A 355 -14.01 23.54 13.53
CA GLN A 355 -13.75 23.85 12.12
C GLN A 355 -15.08 24.06 11.38
N ARG A 356 -15.43 25.32 11.10
CA ARG A 356 -16.60 25.70 10.31
C ARG A 356 -16.27 25.78 8.82
N GLY A 357 -15.08 26.27 8.50
CA GLY A 357 -14.56 26.36 7.14
C GLY A 357 -14.11 25.02 6.54
N ALA A 358 -13.70 25.06 5.29
CA ALA A 358 -13.40 23.87 4.50
C ALA A 358 -12.02 23.24 4.76
N PHE A 359 -11.07 23.93 5.40
CA PHE A 359 -9.66 23.56 5.36
C PHE A 359 -9.01 23.52 6.76
N PRO A 360 -9.26 22.48 7.58
CA PRO A 360 -8.48 22.26 8.78
C PRO A 360 -7.01 21.99 8.43
N PHE A 361 -6.10 22.50 9.24
CA PHE A 361 -4.70 22.13 9.13
C PHE A 361 -4.45 20.84 9.92
N VAL A 362 -4.30 19.74 9.23
CA VAL A 362 -4.19 18.42 9.87
C VAL A 362 -2.81 17.79 9.75
N GLY A 363 -1.91 18.38 9.00
CA GLY A 363 -0.56 17.86 8.82
C GLY A 363 -0.51 16.36 8.57
N SER A 364 0.35 15.65 9.29
CA SER A 364 0.40 14.19 9.26
C SER A 364 -0.78 13.54 10.00
N ALA A 365 -1.53 14.30 10.79
CA ALA A 365 -2.77 13.83 11.43
C ALA A 365 -3.97 13.79 10.46
N SER A 366 -3.71 13.53 9.18
CA SER A 366 -4.71 13.38 8.11
C SER A 366 -5.82 12.36 8.46
N VAL A 367 -5.53 11.35 9.27
CA VAL A 367 -6.51 10.40 9.79
C VAL A 367 -7.59 11.07 10.64
N VAL A 368 -7.26 12.14 11.39
CA VAL A 368 -8.24 12.91 12.19
C VAL A 368 -9.20 13.66 11.27
N ALA A 369 -8.72 14.24 10.16
CA ALA A 369 -9.58 14.86 9.15
C ALA A 369 -10.46 13.84 8.43
N LEU A 370 -9.93 12.65 8.18
CA LEU A 370 -10.69 11.55 7.60
C LEU A 370 -11.85 11.15 8.52
N GLU A 371 -11.59 10.91 9.82
CA GLU A 371 -12.61 10.58 10.83
C GLU A 371 -13.60 11.73 11.03
N ALA A 372 -13.13 12.97 11.01
CA ALA A 372 -13.99 14.13 11.14
C ALA A 372 -14.93 14.32 9.95
N GLY A 373 -14.68 13.69 8.83
CA GLY A 373 -15.45 13.87 7.58
C GLY A 373 -15.31 15.25 6.97
N ARG A 374 -14.29 16.03 7.39
CA ARG A 374 -14.09 17.40 6.90
C ARG A 374 -13.25 17.44 5.61
N PRO A 375 -13.54 18.35 4.68
CA PRO A 375 -12.68 18.62 3.54
C PRO A 375 -11.31 19.10 4.03
N VAL A 376 -10.26 18.72 3.28
CA VAL A 376 -8.87 19.17 3.49
C VAL A 376 -8.43 19.89 2.23
N ASP A 377 -7.55 20.89 2.35
CA ASP A 377 -6.93 21.51 1.16
C ASP A 377 -6.35 20.40 0.27
N PRO A 378 -6.67 20.34 -1.01
CA PRO A 378 -6.19 19.28 -1.91
C PRO A 378 -4.66 19.10 -1.90
N ARG A 379 -3.88 20.17 -1.68
CA ARG A 379 -2.43 20.10 -1.57
C ARG A 379 -1.95 19.48 -0.27
N MET A 380 -2.83 19.36 0.74
CA MET A 380 -2.52 18.74 2.05
C MET A 380 -3.02 17.30 2.16
N LEU A 381 -3.70 16.75 1.14
CA LEU A 381 -4.19 15.36 1.15
C LEU A 381 -3.08 14.34 1.40
N MET A 382 -1.85 14.68 0.99
CA MET A 382 -0.65 13.85 1.18
C MET A 382 -0.06 13.94 2.59
N GLY A 383 -0.68 14.68 3.51
CA GLY A 383 -0.20 14.81 4.89
C GLY A 383 1.24 15.30 4.95
N SER A 384 2.11 14.51 5.58
CA SER A 384 3.53 14.85 5.74
C SER A 384 4.33 14.96 4.42
N PHE A 385 3.79 14.47 3.31
CA PHE A 385 4.44 14.56 1.99
C PHE A 385 4.08 15.83 1.20
N CYS A 386 3.36 16.77 1.81
CA CYS A 386 2.87 17.94 1.10
C CYS A 386 3.86 19.12 1.04
N CYS A 387 4.91 19.15 1.88
CA CYS A 387 5.81 20.31 2.01
C CYS A 387 7.10 20.17 1.20
N THR A 388 7.57 21.30 0.65
CA THR A 388 8.85 21.37 -0.07
C THR A 388 9.57 22.70 0.16
N GLU A 389 10.90 22.64 0.35
CA GLU A 389 11.82 23.76 0.26
C GLU A 389 12.69 23.66 -1.02
N ASP A 390 12.57 22.56 -1.77
CA ASP A 390 13.38 22.28 -2.97
C ASP A 390 12.91 23.06 -4.20
N TYR A 391 11.69 23.59 -4.17
CA TYR A 391 11.07 24.27 -5.32
C TYR A 391 10.52 25.65 -4.95
N PRO A 392 10.63 26.62 -5.88
CA PRO A 392 9.94 27.91 -5.74
C PRO A 392 8.43 27.70 -5.74
N GLU A 393 7.68 28.66 -5.17
CA GLU A 393 6.24 28.52 -4.92
C GLU A 393 5.42 28.21 -6.18
N SER A 394 5.76 28.81 -7.31
CA SER A 394 5.10 28.56 -8.60
C SER A 394 5.24 27.10 -9.04
N GLN A 395 6.42 26.51 -8.87
CA GLN A 395 6.68 25.13 -9.20
C GLN A 395 6.07 24.18 -8.16
N ALA A 396 6.15 24.51 -6.88
CA ALA A 396 5.50 23.74 -5.81
C ALA A 396 3.99 23.64 -6.06
N ASN A 397 3.32 24.76 -6.36
CA ASN A 397 1.91 24.80 -6.70
C ASN A 397 1.57 23.96 -7.94
N LEU A 398 2.40 24.02 -9.00
CA LEU A 398 2.24 23.17 -10.18
C LEU A 398 2.28 21.68 -9.79
N LEU A 399 3.20 21.30 -8.91
CA LEU A 399 3.39 19.91 -8.44
C LEU A 399 2.41 19.51 -7.33
N ARG A 400 1.49 20.41 -6.93
CA ARG A 400 0.54 20.17 -5.83
C ARG A 400 1.25 19.99 -4.47
N LEU A 401 2.37 20.68 -4.29
CA LEU A 401 3.10 20.80 -3.04
C LEU A 401 2.90 22.19 -2.43
N MET A 402 3.17 22.32 -1.15
CA MET A 402 3.17 23.59 -0.42
C MET A 402 4.61 23.96 -0.03
N THR A 403 4.93 25.25 -0.12
CA THR A 403 6.16 25.78 0.47
C THR A 403 5.97 26.05 1.97
N PRO A 404 7.04 26.21 2.76
CA PRO A 404 6.89 26.66 4.15
C PRO A 404 6.14 27.98 4.30
N ALA A 405 6.30 28.89 3.34
CA ALA A 405 5.54 30.15 3.29
C ALA A 405 4.05 29.90 3.01
N GLY A 406 3.74 28.98 2.09
CA GLY A 406 2.37 28.56 1.79
C GLY A 406 1.68 27.91 3.00
N ILE A 407 2.40 27.07 3.76
CA ILE A 407 1.89 26.49 5.01
C ILE A 407 1.62 27.61 6.05
N ALA A 408 2.55 28.54 6.22
CA ALA A 408 2.35 29.68 7.12
C ALA A 408 1.13 30.51 6.72
N ALA A 409 0.97 30.83 5.44
CA ALA A 409 -0.20 31.55 4.92
C ALA A 409 -1.50 30.78 5.15
N HIS A 410 -1.49 29.44 4.99
CA HIS A 410 -2.63 28.59 5.32
C HIS A 410 -2.97 28.63 6.82
N MET A 411 -1.96 28.59 7.69
CA MET A 411 -2.16 28.73 9.15
C MET A 411 -2.68 30.12 9.53
N GLU A 412 -2.30 31.18 8.81
CA GLU A 412 -2.74 32.56 9.05
C GLU A 412 -4.15 32.84 8.48
N ASP A 413 -4.64 32.00 7.55
CA ASP A 413 -5.99 32.13 6.98
C ASP A 413 -7.04 31.97 8.08
N PRO A 414 -7.97 32.92 8.25
CA PRO A 414 -9.05 32.83 9.25
C PRO A 414 -9.92 31.58 9.12
N ARG A 415 -10.01 31.01 7.92
CA ARG A 415 -10.75 29.76 7.67
C ARG A 415 -10.08 28.52 8.26
N CYS A 416 -8.78 28.58 8.57
CA CYS A 416 -8.08 27.56 9.32
C CYS A 416 -8.34 27.76 10.81
N GLU A 417 -9.48 27.26 11.27
CA GLU A 417 -9.95 27.43 12.66
C GLU A 417 -9.34 26.37 13.58
N VAL A 418 -8.95 25.20 13.04
CA VAL A 418 -8.40 24.08 13.81
C VAL A 418 -7.06 23.64 13.21
N PHE A 419 -6.10 23.37 14.10
CA PHE A 419 -4.79 22.85 13.78
C PHE A 419 -4.52 21.58 14.59
N VAL A 420 -4.17 20.46 13.94
CA VAL A 420 -3.93 19.18 14.60
C VAL A 420 -2.51 18.72 14.37
N LEU A 421 -1.81 18.43 15.46
CA LEU A 421 -0.51 17.73 15.43
C LEU A 421 -0.69 16.27 15.81
N TYR A 422 0.03 15.37 15.18
CA TYR A 422 0.06 13.93 15.47
C TYR A 422 0.85 13.61 16.76
N ASN A 423 1.54 14.38 17.36
CA ASN A 423 2.17 14.29 18.68
C ASN A 423 2.72 15.67 19.03
N ARG A 424 2.59 16.09 20.29
CA ARG A 424 3.10 17.39 20.75
C ARG A 424 4.58 17.62 20.48
N ALA A 425 5.38 16.54 20.44
CA ALA A 425 6.83 16.61 20.22
C ALA A 425 7.22 16.62 18.73
N ASN A 426 6.37 16.12 17.83
CA ASN A 426 6.67 15.96 16.42
C ASN A 426 5.90 16.96 15.57
N TRP A 427 6.60 18.00 15.15
CA TRP A 427 6.17 18.83 14.04
C TRP A 427 6.33 18.03 12.77
N ASN A 428 5.22 17.44 12.31
CA ASN A 428 5.20 16.43 11.25
C ASN A 428 5.40 16.96 9.83
N PHE A 429 5.75 18.23 9.67
CA PHE A 429 6.28 18.82 8.44
C PHE A 429 7.79 19.01 8.52
N VAL A 430 8.48 18.09 9.15
CA VAL A 430 9.93 18.18 9.31
C VAL A 430 10.69 17.81 8.04
N TRP A 431 10.00 17.38 6.99
CA TRP A 431 10.63 16.87 5.78
C TRP A 431 10.24 17.66 4.53
N SER A 432 11.24 18.17 3.81
CA SER A 432 11.08 18.71 2.44
C SER A 432 11.05 17.58 1.42
N MET A 433 10.06 17.60 0.55
CA MET A 433 9.88 16.62 -0.52
C MET A 433 10.47 17.15 -1.84
N PRO A 434 10.98 16.28 -2.71
CA PRO A 434 11.00 14.82 -2.64
C PRO A 434 12.20 14.20 -1.89
N ARG A 435 13.17 15.03 -1.47
CA ARG A 435 14.45 14.55 -0.94
C ARG A 435 14.43 14.10 0.51
N PHE A 436 13.30 14.25 1.21
CA PHE A 436 13.20 13.93 2.63
C PHE A 436 14.26 14.63 3.49
N GLN A 437 14.60 15.86 3.15
CA GLN A 437 15.50 16.68 3.95
C GLN A 437 14.74 17.38 5.05
N PRO A 438 15.36 17.62 6.21
CA PRO A 438 14.71 18.41 7.26
C PRO A 438 14.32 19.80 6.76
N ILE A 439 13.11 20.22 7.09
CA ILE A 439 12.66 21.61 6.87
C ILE A 439 13.52 22.55 7.72
N SER A 440 13.80 23.73 7.20
CA SER A 440 14.62 24.74 7.90
C SER A 440 14.07 25.10 9.27
N ALA A 441 14.96 25.25 10.26
CA ALA A 441 14.59 25.62 11.61
C ALA A 441 13.85 26.97 11.66
N SER A 442 14.15 27.89 10.73
CA SER A 442 13.47 29.18 10.60
C SER A 442 12.00 29.01 10.23
N ALA A 443 11.67 28.13 9.27
CA ALA A 443 10.30 27.83 8.88
C ALA A 443 9.50 27.22 10.05
N VAL A 444 10.08 26.22 10.73
CA VAL A 444 9.46 25.59 11.90
C VAL A 444 9.23 26.60 13.03
N SER A 445 10.20 27.50 13.28
CA SER A 445 10.07 28.56 14.29
C SER A 445 8.95 29.53 13.94
N ARG A 446 8.80 29.90 12.66
CA ARG A 446 7.69 30.75 12.20
C ARG A 446 6.35 30.06 12.45
N TRP A 447 6.18 28.79 12.10
CA TRP A 447 4.94 28.06 12.34
C TRP A 447 4.61 27.97 13.83
N LYS A 448 5.61 27.72 14.68
CA LYS A 448 5.42 27.73 16.14
C LYS A 448 4.97 29.09 16.65
N ALA A 449 5.55 30.17 16.13
CA ALA A 449 5.15 31.53 16.51
C ALA A 449 3.68 31.80 16.12
N ILE A 450 3.25 31.44 14.90
CA ILE A 450 1.85 31.56 14.47
C ILE A 450 0.94 30.76 15.40
N LEU A 451 1.30 29.49 15.68
CA LEU A 451 0.51 28.62 16.53
C LEU A 451 0.35 29.23 17.96
N SER A 452 1.42 29.73 18.52
CA SER A 452 1.42 30.33 19.88
C SER A 452 0.61 31.63 19.92
N ARG A 453 0.66 32.44 18.85
CA ARG A 453 -0.04 33.72 18.75
C ARG A 453 -1.54 33.54 18.52
N ASP A 454 -1.92 32.68 17.54
CA ASP A 454 -3.26 32.67 16.96
C ASP A 454 -4.12 31.52 17.49
N PHE A 455 -3.51 30.49 18.08
CA PHE A 455 -4.22 29.29 18.50
C PHE A 455 -4.06 29.01 20.00
N ARG A 456 -5.00 28.24 20.54
CA ARG A 456 -4.96 27.71 21.91
C ARG A 456 -5.04 26.20 21.86
N LEU A 457 -4.24 25.50 22.69
CA LEU A 457 -4.35 24.05 22.87
C LEU A 457 -5.69 23.76 23.57
N GLU A 458 -6.53 22.99 22.90
CA GLU A 458 -7.87 22.64 23.40
C GLU A 458 -7.92 21.18 23.87
N TYR A 459 -7.17 20.32 23.20
CA TYR A 459 -7.10 18.91 23.54
C TYR A 459 -5.69 18.37 23.30
N GLY A 460 -5.28 17.43 24.14
CA GLY A 460 -4.01 16.73 23.93
C GLY A 460 -3.96 15.43 24.70
N ASP A 461 -3.53 14.38 23.98
CA ASP A 461 -3.29 13.04 24.53
C ASP A 461 -1.94 12.47 24.06
N ALA A 462 -1.80 11.13 24.07
CA ALA A 462 -0.58 10.46 23.62
C ALA A 462 -0.35 10.61 22.11
N HIS A 463 -1.42 10.70 21.30
CA HIS A 463 -1.37 10.69 19.85
C HIS A 463 -1.50 12.09 19.24
N TYR A 464 -2.37 12.94 19.79
CA TYR A 464 -2.77 14.19 19.15
C TYR A 464 -2.67 15.39 20.08
N ALA A 465 -2.42 16.54 19.47
CA ALA A 465 -2.64 17.85 20.05
C ALA A 465 -3.51 18.67 19.10
N VAL A 466 -4.69 19.07 19.57
CA VAL A 466 -5.65 19.87 18.81
C VAL A 466 -5.63 21.29 19.32
N TYR A 467 -5.33 22.20 18.42
CA TYR A 467 -5.30 23.63 18.68
C TYR A 467 -6.48 24.29 17.95
N VAL A 468 -7.14 25.21 18.63
CA VAL A 468 -8.28 25.97 18.08
C VAL A 468 -7.91 27.45 18.05
N ARG A 469 -8.25 28.13 16.96
CA ARG A 469 -7.99 29.57 16.78
C ARG A 469 -8.71 30.38 17.86
N ARG A 470 -8.01 31.36 18.45
CA ARG A 470 -8.49 32.12 19.62
C ARG A 470 -9.81 32.83 19.39
N GLY A 471 -10.05 33.43 18.23
CA GLY A 471 -11.29 34.16 17.90
C GLY A 471 -12.52 33.28 17.64
N VAL A 472 -12.39 31.94 17.54
CA VAL A 472 -13.54 31.05 17.28
C VAL A 472 -14.50 30.95 18.46
N TYR A 473 -14.06 31.26 19.69
CA TYR A 473 -14.88 31.22 20.90
C TYR A 473 -15.73 32.48 21.12
N GLU A 474 -15.32 33.63 20.57
CA GLU A 474 -15.97 34.90 20.81
C GLU A 474 -17.31 35.05 20.01
N GLY A 475 -17.56 34.09 19.12
CA GLY A 475 -18.80 34.08 18.29
C GLY A 475 -19.83 33.02 18.72
N LYS A 476 -19.65 32.37 19.90
CA LYS A 476 -20.62 31.50 20.56
C LYS A 476 -21.09 32.16 21.85
#